data_6d8f6f390b62f3a78d8071f0173fa1e7
#
_entry.id   6d8f6f390b62f3a78d8071f0173fa1e7
#
_cell.length_a   1.000
_cell.length_b   1.000
_cell.length_c   1.000
_cell.angle_alpha   90.00
_cell.angle_beta   90.00
_cell.angle_gamma   90.00
#
_symmetry.space_group_name_H-M   'P 1'
#
loop_
_entity.id
_entity.type
_entity.pdbx_description
1 polymer ?
#
loop_
_entity_poly.entity_id
_entity_poly.type
_entity_poly.pdbx_seq_one_letter_code
_entity_poly.pdbx_strand_id
1 'polypeptide(L)'
;MAFQTTTLTSAEYETKTLETRVLEWTEQLCESLAENYKLYHRRMIERNSAYFNGDDSKKELSKYAQDQLDAMDNGTAKLMRFRIQNGKKYYKIIQQDYDTFQDRNEYRDGSVHAFVDKKTGEVYKPASWRSPAKYVRFDLRLIKDRALLHDPTFTGWAGGYLYLK
;
A
#
# COMPACT_ATOMS: atom_id res chain seq x y z
N MET A 1 -5.63 35.76 -28.39
CA MET A 1 -5.37 34.29 -28.16
C MET A 1 -6.69 33.57 -28.20
N ALA A 2 -6.84 32.64 -29.12
CA ALA A 2 -8.01 31.76 -29.14
C ALA A 2 -7.72 30.58 -28.24
N PHE A 3 -8.50 30.41 -27.18
CA PHE A 3 -8.48 29.20 -26.38
C PHE A 3 -9.22 28.10 -27.16
N GLN A 4 -8.49 27.10 -27.62
CA GLN A 4 -9.14 25.91 -28.16
C GLN A 4 -9.70 25.10 -26.99
N THR A 5 -10.99 25.22 -26.79
CA THR A 5 -11.70 24.36 -25.86
C THR A 5 -11.89 23.01 -26.55
N THR A 6 -11.05 22.04 -26.23
CA THR A 6 -11.24 20.68 -26.71
C THR A 6 -12.45 20.09 -25.98
N THR A 7 -13.59 20.04 -26.63
CA THR A 7 -14.79 19.41 -26.07
C THR A 7 -14.63 17.90 -26.20
N LEU A 8 -14.47 17.22 -25.06
CA LEU A 8 -14.47 15.76 -25.03
C LEU A 8 -15.83 15.20 -25.39
N THR A 9 -15.87 14.10 -26.12
CA THR A 9 -17.11 13.35 -26.31
C THR A 9 -17.57 12.76 -24.95
N SER A 10 -18.85 12.43 -24.84
CA SER A 10 -19.38 11.81 -23.61
C SER A 10 -18.61 10.55 -23.23
N ALA A 11 -18.28 9.69 -24.20
CA ALA A 11 -17.51 8.48 -23.98
C ALA A 11 -16.08 8.77 -23.51
N GLU A 12 -15.42 9.77 -24.10
CA GLU A 12 -14.07 10.18 -23.66
C GLU A 12 -14.08 10.76 -22.25
N TYR A 13 -15.12 11.54 -21.91
CA TYR A 13 -15.29 12.08 -20.57
C TYR A 13 -15.49 10.97 -19.53
N GLU A 14 -16.36 10.01 -19.81
CA GLU A 14 -16.61 8.86 -18.92
C GLU A 14 -15.36 8.02 -18.72
N THR A 15 -14.61 7.72 -19.77
CA THR A 15 -13.35 6.98 -19.70
C THR A 15 -12.32 7.72 -18.86
N LYS A 16 -12.14 9.01 -19.10
CA LYS A 16 -11.20 9.85 -18.36
C LYS A 16 -11.57 9.96 -16.89
N THR A 17 -12.86 10.07 -16.59
CA THR A 17 -13.35 10.13 -15.21
C THR A 17 -13.10 8.81 -14.49
N LEU A 18 -13.33 7.67 -15.14
CA LEU A 18 -13.06 6.35 -14.56
C LEU A 18 -11.55 6.15 -14.28
N GLU A 19 -10.68 6.50 -15.23
CA GLU A 19 -9.23 6.40 -15.02
C GLU A 19 -8.75 7.26 -13.84
N THR A 20 -9.29 8.46 -13.68
CA THR A 20 -9.00 9.33 -12.53
C THR A 20 -9.43 8.67 -11.23
N ARG A 21 -10.61 8.09 -11.20
CA ARG A 21 -11.13 7.37 -10.02
C ARG A 21 -10.30 6.12 -9.70
N VAL A 22 -9.90 5.36 -10.72
CA VAL A 22 -9.04 4.20 -10.54
C VAL A 22 -7.72 4.60 -9.89
N LEU A 23 -7.12 5.71 -10.30
CA LEU A 23 -5.90 6.23 -9.68
C LEU A 23 -6.14 6.56 -8.19
N GLU A 24 -7.19 7.31 -7.88
CA GLU A 24 -7.55 7.65 -6.51
C GLU A 24 -7.77 6.42 -5.64
N TRP A 25 -8.50 5.43 -6.15
CA TRP A 25 -8.74 4.16 -5.44
C TRP A 25 -7.46 3.36 -5.25
N THR A 26 -6.55 3.41 -6.22
CA THR A 26 -5.23 2.77 -6.11
C THR A 26 -4.36 3.45 -5.05
N GLU A 27 -4.41 4.79 -4.99
CA GLU A 27 -3.72 5.56 -3.93
C GLU A 27 -4.25 5.19 -2.54
N GLN A 28 -5.57 5.06 -2.39
CA GLN A 28 -6.19 4.63 -1.14
C GLN A 28 -5.80 3.20 -0.77
N LEU A 29 -5.64 2.31 -1.76
CA LEU A 29 -5.11 0.96 -1.51
C LEU A 29 -3.67 1.04 -0.97
N CYS A 30 -2.84 1.88 -1.54
CA CYS A 30 -1.47 2.09 -1.04
C CYS A 30 -1.45 2.59 0.41
N GLU A 31 -2.33 3.52 0.76
CA GLU A 31 -2.48 4.01 2.13
C GLU A 31 -2.94 2.90 3.08
N SER A 32 -3.89 2.08 2.65
CA SER A 32 -4.38 0.92 3.40
C SER A 32 -3.26 -0.09 3.69
N LEU A 33 -2.42 -0.37 2.71
CA LEU A 33 -1.28 -1.26 2.85
C LEU A 33 -0.22 -0.71 3.81
N ALA A 34 0.07 0.58 3.71
CA ALA A 34 1.01 1.25 4.62
C ALA A 34 0.50 1.23 6.07
N GLU A 35 -0.79 1.49 6.26
CA GLU A 35 -1.42 1.43 7.59
C GLU A 35 -1.43 0.01 8.14
N ASN A 36 -1.72 -0.99 7.31
CA ASN A 36 -1.63 -2.41 7.69
C ASN A 36 -0.21 -2.77 8.18
N TYR A 37 0.82 -2.33 7.47
CA TYR A 37 2.20 -2.55 7.89
C TYR A 37 2.50 -1.86 9.21
N LYS A 38 2.04 -0.62 9.40
CA LYS A 38 2.22 0.13 10.65
C LYS A 38 1.60 -0.61 11.83
N LEU A 39 0.38 -1.12 11.68
CA LEU A 39 -0.30 -1.91 12.71
C LEU A 39 0.45 -3.21 13.02
N TYR A 40 0.93 -3.90 12.00
CA TYR A 40 1.74 -5.11 12.15
C TYR A 40 3.04 -4.81 12.89
N HIS A 41 3.78 -3.79 12.47
CA HIS A 41 5.07 -3.41 13.04
C HIS A 41 4.92 -2.99 14.51
N ARG A 42 3.88 -2.21 14.83
CA ARG A 42 3.55 -1.84 16.21
C ARG A 42 3.33 -3.07 17.09
N ARG A 43 2.52 -4.02 16.63
CA ARG A 43 2.27 -5.27 17.38
C ARG A 43 3.54 -6.07 17.59
N MET A 44 4.42 -6.13 16.61
CA MET A 44 5.69 -6.84 16.70
C MET A 44 6.62 -6.20 17.73
N ILE A 45 6.71 -4.87 17.76
CA ILE A 45 7.50 -4.14 18.77
C ILE A 45 6.95 -4.42 20.18
N GLU A 46 5.64 -4.27 20.36
CA GLU A 46 4.98 -4.49 21.66
C GLU A 46 5.16 -5.93 22.17
N ARG A 47 5.02 -6.90 21.27
CA ARG A 47 5.10 -8.33 21.61
C ARG A 47 6.52 -8.79 21.88
N ASN A 48 7.48 -8.43 21.04
CA ASN A 48 8.84 -8.97 21.08
C ASN A 48 9.77 -8.18 22.02
N SER A 49 9.41 -6.94 22.32
CA SER A 49 10.25 -6.05 23.15
C SER A 49 9.77 -5.96 24.59
N ALA A 50 8.65 -6.63 24.92
CA ALA A 50 8.21 -6.74 26.30
C ALA A 50 9.12 -7.71 27.07
N TYR A 51 9.63 -7.28 28.24
CA TYR A 51 10.42 -8.12 29.11
C TYR A 51 9.77 -8.23 30.51
N PHE A 52 10.11 -9.33 31.19
CA PHE A 52 9.59 -9.60 32.55
C PHE A 52 10.59 -9.13 33.59
N ASN A 53 10.16 -8.26 34.48
CA ASN A 53 10.96 -7.83 35.67
C ASN A 53 10.84 -8.81 36.84
N GLY A 54 10.74 -10.11 36.58
CA GLY A 54 10.56 -11.12 37.60
C GLY A 54 9.14 -11.22 38.17
N ASP A 55 8.23 -10.39 37.69
CA ASP A 55 6.82 -10.39 38.03
C ASP A 55 6.00 -10.55 36.74
N ASP A 56 5.38 -11.69 36.54
CA ASP A 56 4.58 -12.02 35.36
C ASP A 56 3.40 -11.05 35.10
N SER A 57 3.06 -10.23 36.08
CA SER A 57 1.99 -9.23 35.97
C SER A 57 2.44 -7.91 35.37
N LYS A 58 3.74 -7.67 35.21
CA LYS A 58 4.28 -6.39 34.73
C LYS A 58 5.22 -6.60 33.54
N LYS A 59 4.68 -6.48 32.35
CA LYS A 59 5.45 -6.39 31.11
C LYS A 59 5.83 -4.94 30.87
N GLU A 60 7.12 -4.63 30.91
CA GLU A 60 7.63 -3.31 30.57
C GLU A 60 8.31 -3.34 29.20
N LEU A 61 8.10 -2.28 28.41
CA LEU A 61 8.80 -2.10 27.16
C LEU A 61 10.20 -1.57 27.42
N SER A 62 11.18 -2.07 26.64
CA SER A 62 12.52 -1.49 26.66
C SER A 62 12.48 -0.03 26.21
N LYS A 63 13.47 0.77 26.59
CA LYS A 63 13.59 2.15 26.14
C LYS A 63 13.63 2.22 24.59
N TYR A 64 14.37 1.32 23.98
CA TYR A 64 14.46 1.23 22.52
C TYR A 64 13.08 1.01 21.86
N ALA A 65 12.31 0.07 22.40
CA ALA A 65 10.95 -0.20 21.91
C ALA A 65 10.04 1.01 22.11
N GLN A 66 10.10 1.66 23.26
CA GLN A 66 9.29 2.86 23.52
C GLN A 66 9.66 4.01 22.57
N ASP A 67 10.95 4.22 22.31
CA ASP A 67 11.42 5.24 21.37
C ASP A 67 10.91 4.96 19.95
N GLN A 68 10.84 3.68 19.52
CA GLN A 68 10.26 3.31 18.22
C GLN A 68 8.77 3.58 18.17
N LEU A 69 8.01 3.25 19.21
CA LEU A 69 6.58 3.53 19.26
C LEU A 69 6.30 5.04 19.27
N ASP A 70 7.09 5.80 20.00
CA ASP A 70 6.99 7.27 20.01
C ASP A 70 7.26 7.87 18.63
N ALA A 71 8.27 7.36 17.92
CA ALA A 71 8.56 7.78 16.55
C ALA A 71 7.41 7.46 15.58
N MET A 72 6.72 6.34 15.76
CA MET A 72 5.53 6.00 14.99
C MET A 72 4.37 6.97 15.29
N ASP A 73 4.16 7.30 16.56
CA ASP A 73 3.08 8.19 16.98
C ASP A 73 3.30 9.65 16.55
N ASN A 74 4.54 10.12 16.52
CA ASN A 74 4.87 11.48 16.11
C ASN A 74 5.17 11.63 14.60
N GLY A 75 5.09 10.53 13.84
CA GLY A 75 5.27 10.54 12.38
C GLY A 75 6.72 10.61 11.90
N THR A 76 7.71 10.45 12.78
CA THR A 76 9.14 10.48 12.39
C THR A 76 9.70 9.10 12.01
N ALA A 77 8.97 8.02 12.30
CA ALA A 77 9.39 6.67 11.93
C ALA A 77 9.42 6.50 10.41
N LYS A 78 10.47 5.87 9.91
CA LYS A 78 10.63 5.56 8.48
C LYS A 78 10.14 4.14 8.20
N LEU A 79 8.82 3.99 8.03
CA LEU A 79 8.17 2.71 7.81
C LEU A 79 8.05 2.39 6.32
N MET A 80 7.84 1.10 6.03
CA MET A 80 7.50 0.64 4.68
C MET A 80 6.35 1.46 4.11
N ARG A 81 6.46 1.82 2.85
CA ARG A 81 5.40 2.51 2.10
C ARG A 81 5.23 1.88 0.72
N PHE A 82 4.19 2.28 0.02
CA PHE A 82 3.86 1.78 -1.30
C PHE A 82 3.73 2.96 -2.25
N ARG A 83 4.39 2.87 -3.39
CA ARG A 83 4.30 3.87 -4.45
C ARG A 83 3.63 3.30 -5.68
N ILE A 84 3.09 4.18 -6.50
CA ILE A 84 2.50 3.81 -7.79
C ILE A 84 3.46 4.20 -8.90
N GLN A 85 3.81 3.23 -9.74
CA GLN A 85 4.50 3.48 -11.00
C GLN A 85 3.47 3.48 -12.11
N ASN A 86 3.38 4.60 -12.84
CA ASN A 86 2.45 4.77 -13.94
C ASN A 86 3.00 4.07 -15.18
N GLY A 87 2.46 2.89 -15.50
CA GLY A 87 2.77 2.17 -16.72
C GLY A 87 1.79 2.48 -17.84
N LYS A 88 1.95 1.84 -18.99
CA LYS A 88 1.08 2.05 -20.15
C LYS A 88 -0.34 1.51 -19.91
N LYS A 89 -0.46 0.30 -19.40
CA LYS A 89 -1.73 -0.38 -19.16
C LYS A 89 -2.07 -0.45 -17.68
N TYR A 90 -1.08 -0.57 -16.81
CA TYR A 90 -1.26 -0.80 -15.37
C TYR A 90 -0.66 0.30 -14.52
N TYR A 91 -1.30 0.57 -13.39
CA TYR A 91 -0.63 1.11 -12.22
C TYR A 91 0.06 -0.03 -11.51
N LYS A 92 1.37 0.06 -11.36
CA LYS A 92 2.16 -0.92 -10.62
C LYS A 92 2.36 -0.41 -9.19
N ILE A 93 1.91 -1.17 -8.21
CA ILE A 93 2.15 -0.86 -6.80
C ILE A 93 3.47 -1.50 -6.38
N ILE A 94 4.41 -0.67 -5.95
CA ILE A 94 5.76 -1.09 -5.56
C ILE A 94 5.95 -0.82 -4.08
N GLN A 95 6.37 -1.84 -3.35
CA GLN A 95 6.78 -1.74 -1.96
C GLN A 95 8.11 -1.01 -1.88
N GLN A 96 8.21 -0.05 -0.96
CA GLN A 96 9.46 0.65 -0.67
C GLN A 96 9.84 0.50 0.79
N ASP A 97 11.11 0.18 1.01
CA ASP A 97 11.72 0.13 2.34
C ASP A 97 12.72 1.26 2.50
N TYR A 98 12.83 1.77 3.73
CA TYR A 98 13.82 2.80 4.04
C TYR A 98 15.18 2.14 4.25
N ASP A 99 16.15 2.55 3.46
CA ASP A 99 17.50 1.98 3.46
C ASP A 99 18.49 2.91 4.17
N THR A 100 19.07 2.43 5.26
CA THR A 100 20.09 3.14 6.02
C THR A 100 21.51 2.59 5.76
N PHE A 101 21.64 1.60 4.88
CA PHE A 101 22.91 0.98 4.59
C PHE A 101 23.88 1.98 3.93
N GLN A 102 25.11 2.03 4.40
CA GLN A 102 26.15 2.95 3.91
C GLN A 102 25.69 4.43 3.87
N ASP A 103 24.97 4.87 4.89
CA ASP A 103 24.47 6.24 5.02
C ASP A 103 23.54 6.72 3.87
N ARG A 104 22.88 5.81 3.16
CA ARG A 104 21.97 6.15 2.06
C ARG A 104 20.78 6.97 2.52
N ASN A 105 20.16 6.59 3.63
CA ASN A 105 19.02 7.29 4.24
C ASN A 105 17.93 7.69 3.24
N GLU A 106 17.48 6.72 2.44
CA GLU A 106 16.48 6.92 1.38
C GLU A 106 15.55 5.71 1.24
N TYR A 107 14.36 5.96 0.70
CA TYR A 107 13.48 4.87 0.32
C TYR A 107 13.96 4.22 -0.97
N ARG A 108 13.93 2.91 -1.02
CA ARG A 108 14.31 2.11 -2.18
C ARG A 108 13.20 1.14 -2.57
N ASP A 109 13.05 0.93 -3.87
CA ASP A 109 12.11 -0.03 -4.40
C ASP A 109 12.49 -1.46 -3.99
N GLY A 110 11.53 -2.15 -3.43
CA GLY A 110 11.62 -3.57 -3.15
C GLY A 110 10.88 -4.38 -4.22
N SER A 111 9.87 -5.14 -3.80
CA SER A 111 9.09 -5.98 -4.71
C SER A 111 7.85 -5.27 -5.25
N VAL A 112 7.33 -5.79 -6.36
CA VAL A 112 6.01 -5.40 -6.86
C VAL A 112 4.94 -6.07 -5.99
N HIS A 113 4.02 -5.27 -5.50
CA HIS A 113 2.93 -5.77 -4.66
C HIS A 113 1.70 -6.19 -5.49
N ALA A 114 1.30 -5.36 -6.44
CA ALA A 114 0.12 -5.58 -7.26
C ALA A 114 0.17 -4.79 -8.57
N PHE A 115 -0.66 -5.20 -9.51
CA PHE A 115 -0.97 -4.46 -10.74
C PHE A 115 -2.45 -4.08 -10.74
N VAL A 116 -2.75 -2.85 -11.13
CA VAL A 116 -4.12 -2.36 -11.28
C VAL A 116 -4.32 -1.90 -12.72
N ASP A 117 -5.30 -2.47 -13.42
CA ASP A 117 -5.64 -2.04 -14.76
C ASP A 117 -6.21 -0.62 -14.73
N LYS A 118 -5.60 0.29 -15.48
CA LYS A 118 -5.95 1.72 -15.49
C LYS A 118 -7.34 1.99 -16.00
N LYS A 119 -7.83 1.15 -16.92
CA LYS A 119 -9.14 1.33 -17.57
C LYS A 119 -10.28 0.65 -16.83
N THR A 120 -10.01 -0.48 -16.19
CA THR A 120 -11.04 -1.31 -15.58
C THR A 120 -11.04 -1.28 -14.06
N GLY A 121 -9.91 -0.91 -13.42
CA GLY A 121 -9.77 -1.01 -11.96
C GLY A 121 -9.58 -2.43 -11.44
N GLU A 122 -9.37 -3.39 -12.34
CA GLU A 122 -9.10 -4.79 -11.96
C GLU A 122 -7.73 -4.91 -11.32
N VAL A 123 -7.66 -5.62 -10.20
CA VAL A 123 -6.46 -5.80 -9.39
C VAL A 123 -5.93 -7.20 -9.56
N TYR A 124 -4.63 -7.31 -9.84
CA TYR A 124 -3.92 -8.56 -10.09
C TYR A 124 -2.75 -8.74 -9.13
N LYS A 125 -2.51 -9.99 -8.76
CA LYS A 125 -1.27 -10.40 -8.13
C LYS A 125 -0.11 -10.30 -9.15
N PRO A 126 1.12 -9.91 -8.75
CA PRO A 126 2.24 -9.95 -9.68
C PRO A 126 2.67 -11.39 -10.00
N ALA A 127 2.98 -11.67 -11.26
CA ALA A 127 3.70 -12.88 -11.67
C ALA A 127 5.20 -12.61 -11.67
N SER A 128 5.59 -11.40 -12.06
CA SER A 128 6.97 -10.93 -12.10
C SER A 128 7.01 -9.42 -11.88
N TRP A 129 8.21 -8.84 -11.91
CA TRP A 129 8.37 -7.39 -11.88
C TRP A 129 7.62 -6.69 -13.03
N ARG A 130 7.49 -7.34 -14.17
CA ARG A 130 6.97 -6.74 -15.41
C ARG A 130 5.52 -7.06 -15.72
N SER A 131 4.98 -8.13 -15.19
CA SER A 131 3.66 -8.62 -15.61
C SER A 131 2.81 -9.14 -14.46
N PRO A 132 1.49 -8.95 -14.57
CA PRO A 132 0.55 -9.54 -13.62
C PRO A 132 0.38 -11.05 -13.82
N ALA A 133 0.01 -11.74 -12.75
CA ALA A 133 -0.44 -13.12 -12.80
C ALA A 133 -1.83 -13.21 -13.46
N LYS A 134 -2.21 -14.39 -13.90
CA LYS A 134 -3.53 -14.65 -14.47
C LYS A 134 -4.62 -14.45 -13.43
N TYR A 135 -5.79 -14.05 -13.89
CA TYR A 135 -7.05 -13.89 -13.17
C TYR A 135 -7.11 -12.66 -12.26
N VAL A 136 -8.20 -11.95 -12.39
CA VAL A 136 -8.56 -10.80 -11.56
C VAL A 136 -8.75 -11.25 -10.12
N ARG A 137 -8.15 -10.56 -9.18
CA ARG A 137 -8.34 -10.82 -7.74
C ARG A 137 -9.45 -9.97 -7.14
N PHE A 138 -9.49 -8.70 -7.51
CA PHE A 138 -10.47 -7.72 -7.06
C PHE A 138 -10.77 -6.74 -8.19
N ASP A 139 -11.90 -6.07 -8.09
CA ASP A 139 -12.31 -5.02 -9.02
C ASP A 139 -12.66 -3.75 -8.24
N LEU A 140 -11.86 -2.71 -8.38
CA LEU A 140 -12.06 -1.44 -7.67
C LEU A 140 -13.35 -0.71 -8.07
N ARG A 141 -13.96 -1.06 -9.21
CA ARG A 141 -15.27 -0.52 -9.60
C ARG A 141 -16.40 -1.06 -8.71
N LEU A 142 -16.23 -2.24 -8.14
CA LEU A 142 -17.20 -2.86 -7.26
C LEU A 142 -17.06 -2.29 -5.84
N ILE A 143 -18.14 -1.75 -5.31
CA ILE A 143 -18.16 -1.13 -3.98
C ILE A 143 -17.70 -2.12 -2.90
N LYS A 144 -18.14 -3.37 -3.00
CA LYS A 144 -17.75 -4.44 -2.06
C LYS A 144 -16.24 -4.69 -2.05
N ASP A 145 -15.65 -4.85 -3.23
CA ASP A 145 -14.21 -5.10 -3.37
C ASP A 145 -13.41 -3.88 -2.90
N ARG A 146 -13.85 -2.70 -3.31
CA ARG A 146 -13.19 -1.45 -2.91
C ARG A 146 -13.22 -1.23 -1.41
N ALA A 147 -14.32 -1.54 -0.75
CA ALA A 147 -14.43 -1.46 0.70
C ALA A 147 -13.43 -2.39 1.41
N LEU A 148 -13.22 -3.60 0.89
CA LEU A 148 -12.21 -4.54 1.39
C LEU A 148 -10.80 -4.02 1.19
N LEU A 149 -10.49 -3.52 0.00
CA LEU A 149 -9.14 -3.06 -0.35
C LEU A 149 -8.76 -1.76 0.37
N HIS A 150 -9.71 -0.96 0.82
CA HIS A 150 -9.48 0.24 1.60
C HIS A 150 -9.53 0.00 3.11
N ASP A 151 -9.67 -1.26 3.53
CA ASP A 151 -9.65 -1.66 4.92
C ASP A 151 -8.27 -2.18 5.33
N PRO A 152 -7.51 -1.45 6.17
CA PRO A 152 -6.18 -1.87 6.62
C PRO A 152 -6.17 -3.19 7.39
N THR A 153 -7.31 -3.64 7.89
CA THR A 153 -7.41 -4.93 8.60
C THR A 153 -7.59 -6.11 7.64
N PHE A 154 -8.09 -5.85 6.43
CA PHE A 154 -8.25 -6.86 5.39
C PHE A 154 -7.03 -6.99 4.49
N THR A 155 -6.49 -5.86 4.00
CA THR A 155 -5.29 -5.86 3.15
C THR A 155 -4.07 -6.28 3.96
N GLY A 156 -3.18 -7.05 3.31
CA GLY A 156 -1.93 -7.47 3.94
C GLY A 156 -0.73 -6.92 3.18
N TRP A 157 0.15 -6.21 3.87
CA TRP A 157 1.38 -5.68 3.26
C TRP A 157 2.22 -6.76 2.58
N ALA A 158 2.13 -8.01 3.05
CA ALA A 158 2.83 -9.17 2.46
C ALA A 158 2.12 -9.75 1.23
N GLY A 159 0.91 -9.27 0.89
CA GLY A 159 0.20 -9.67 -0.32
C GLY A 159 -0.63 -10.95 -0.24
N GLY A 160 -0.85 -11.49 0.96
CA GLY A 160 -1.60 -12.74 1.15
C GLY A 160 -3.05 -12.69 0.63
N TYR A 161 -3.69 -11.53 0.69
CA TYR A 161 -5.06 -11.34 0.21
C TYR A 161 -5.21 -11.48 -1.32
N LEU A 162 -4.11 -11.41 -2.07
CA LEU A 162 -4.11 -11.51 -3.54
C LEU A 162 -4.03 -12.94 -4.07
N TYR A 163 -3.91 -13.94 -3.20
CA TYR A 163 -3.93 -15.34 -3.64
C TYR A 163 -5.36 -15.80 -3.90
N LEU A 164 -5.53 -16.60 -4.95
CA LEU A 164 -6.80 -17.29 -5.22
C LEU A 164 -7.06 -18.32 -4.13
N LYS A 165 -8.30 -18.38 -3.72
CA LYS A 165 -8.77 -19.40 -2.77
C LYS A 165 -9.38 -20.58 -3.51
#